data_b587ae7aee478ee6ffaaaebe167520df
#
_entry.id   b587ae7aee478ee6ffaaaebe167520df
#
_cell.length_a   1.000
_cell.length_b   1.000
_cell.length_c   1.000
_cell.angle_alpha   90.00
_cell.angle_beta   90.00
_cell.angle_gamma   90.00
#
_symmetry.space_group_name_H-M   'P 1'
#
loop_
_entity.id
_entity.type
_entity.pdbx_description
1 polymer ?
#
loop_
_entity_poly.entity_id
_entity_poly.type
_entity_poly.pdbx_seq_one_letter_code
_entity_poly.pdbx_strand_id
1 'polypeptide(L)'
;MLKKIREKKGFTLAELLIVVAIIGVLVAISIPIFTSQLEKSRDAVTLSNIRAAYAQAQTAELTQSSDPTNDVTYTADAAKGTSTVEVKNVVSKGTKEGLNNLDQLPFADKVTGWTAKDSLGGTAKPWTLTFTYDENGAITAVEAK
;
A
#
# COMPACT_ATOMS: atom_id res chain seq x y z
N MET A 1 -60.29 35.36 19.38
CA MET A 1 -59.67 34.56 18.31
C MET A 1 -58.71 33.57 18.93
N LEU A 2 -59.14 32.34 18.99
CA LEU A 2 -58.29 31.25 19.43
C LEU A 2 -57.29 30.89 18.29
N LYS A 3 -56.01 31.21 18.46
CA LYS A 3 -54.97 30.72 17.60
C LYS A 3 -54.92 29.23 17.70
N LYS A 4 -55.31 28.51 16.63
CA LYS A 4 -55.11 27.12 16.47
C LYS A 4 -53.61 26.80 16.62
N ILE A 5 -53.21 26.32 17.79
CA ILE A 5 -51.88 25.80 18.01
C ILE A 5 -51.79 24.59 17.06
N ARG A 6 -51.01 24.71 15.99
CA ARG A 6 -50.65 23.63 15.12
C ARG A 6 -49.87 22.65 15.98
N GLU A 7 -50.51 21.56 16.40
CA GLU A 7 -49.80 20.42 17.04
C GLU A 7 -48.75 19.98 16.07
N LYS A 8 -47.50 20.30 16.38
CA LYS A 8 -46.36 19.69 15.71
C LYS A 8 -46.38 18.23 16.12
N LYS A 9 -46.80 17.33 15.22
CA LYS A 9 -46.68 15.91 15.42
C LYS A 9 -45.18 15.60 15.54
N GLY A 10 -44.73 15.38 16.76
CA GLY A 10 -43.37 14.88 17.05
C GLY A 10 -43.31 13.39 16.78
N PHE A 11 -42.08 12.89 16.62
CA PHE A 11 -41.83 11.45 16.56
C PHE A 11 -42.20 10.77 17.88
N THR A 12 -42.78 9.58 17.80
CA THR A 12 -43.01 8.75 18.98
C THR A 12 -41.70 8.13 19.44
N LEU A 13 -41.61 7.80 20.72
CA LEU A 13 -40.44 7.15 21.28
C LEU A 13 -40.15 5.80 20.62
N ALA A 14 -41.22 5.07 20.26
CA ALA A 14 -41.14 3.78 19.56
C ALA A 14 -40.56 3.93 18.14
N GLU A 15 -41.01 4.94 17.38
CA GLU A 15 -40.49 5.23 16.03
C GLU A 15 -39.00 5.57 16.07
N LEU A 16 -38.57 6.39 17.02
CA LEU A 16 -37.16 6.72 17.19
C LEU A 16 -36.33 5.48 17.55
N LEU A 17 -36.86 4.62 18.47
CA LEU A 17 -36.16 3.41 18.90
C LEU A 17 -35.97 2.41 17.74
N ILE A 18 -36.95 2.25 16.90
CA ILE A 18 -36.88 1.36 15.73
C ILE A 18 -35.80 1.90 14.74
N VAL A 19 -35.82 3.19 14.48
CA VAL A 19 -34.83 3.81 13.56
C VAL A 19 -33.41 3.64 14.07
N VAL A 20 -33.16 3.89 15.35
CA VAL A 20 -31.84 3.73 15.97
C VAL A 20 -31.39 2.25 15.93
N ALA A 21 -32.31 1.31 16.18
CA ALA A 21 -32.02 -0.10 16.11
C ALA A 21 -31.60 -0.54 14.69
N ILE A 22 -32.33 -0.08 13.67
CA ILE A 22 -32.00 -0.38 12.26
C ILE A 22 -30.65 0.21 11.88
N ILE A 23 -30.41 1.46 12.21
CA ILE A 23 -29.13 2.12 11.94
C ILE A 23 -28.00 1.39 12.66
N GLY A 24 -28.19 0.99 13.91
CA GLY A 24 -27.20 0.24 14.68
C GLY A 24 -26.78 -1.07 14.02
N VAL A 25 -27.74 -1.83 13.50
CA VAL A 25 -27.48 -3.08 12.76
C VAL A 25 -26.73 -2.80 11.45
N LEU A 26 -27.17 -1.81 10.69
CA LEU A 26 -26.51 -1.44 9.41
C LEU A 26 -25.07 -0.99 9.63
N VAL A 27 -24.82 -0.16 10.63
CA VAL A 27 -23.47 0.30 10.98
C VAL A 27 -22.58 -0.86 11.43
N ALA A 28 -23.11 -1.76 12.27
CA ALA A 28 -22.36 -2.92 12.76
C ALA A 28 -21.87 -3.84 11.63
N ILE A 29 -22.64 -3.97 10.56
CA ILE A 29 -22.25 -4.76 9.38
C ILE A 29 -21.33 -3.96 8.45
N SER A 30 -21.57 -2.67 8.29
CA SER A 30 -20.88 -1.83 7.30
C SER A 30 -19.43 -1.51 7.70
N ILE A 31 -19.14 -1.29 8.99
CA ILE A 31 -17.81 -0.92 9.47
C ILE A 31 -16.73 -1.96 9.10
N PRO A 32 -16.89 -3.27 9.40
CA PRO A 32 -15.86 -4.27 9.08
C PRO A 32 -15.66 -4.43 7.57
N ILE A 33 -16.72 -4.29 6.78
CA ILE A 33 -16.62 -4.36 5.31
C ILE A 33 -15.86 -3.14 4.78
N PHE A 34 -16.20 -1.95 5.27
CA PHE A 34 -15.56 -0.71 4.84
C PHE A 34 -14.08 -0.68 5.17
N THR A 35 -13.69 -1.08 6.38
CA THR A 35 -12.27 -1.14 6.78
C THR A 35 -11.48 -2.13 5.94
N SER A 36 -12.06 -3.27 5.57
CA SER A 36 -11.42 -4.24 4.69
C SER A 36 -11.20 -3.68 3.27
N GLN A 37 -12.19 -2.99 2.72
CA GLN A 37 -12.05 -2.36 1.39
C GLN A 37 -11.05 -1.21 1.40
N LEU A 38 -10.98 -0.46 2.49
CA LEU A 38 -10.01 0.62 2.65
C LEU A 38 -8.59 0.08 2.66
N GLU A 39 -8.36 -1.04 3.34
CA GLU A 39 -7.06 -1.70 3.38
C GLU A 39 -6.64 -2.21 1.99
N LYS A 40 -7.55 -2.85 1.25
CA LYS A 40 -7.28 -3.26 -0.14
C LYS A 40 -6.91 -2.08 -1.04
N SER A 41 -7.56 -0.93 -0.85
CA SER A 41 -7.23 0.30 -1.58
C SER A 41 -5.84 0.82 -1.23
N ARG A 42 -5.46 0.78 0.04
CA ARG A 42 -4.12 1.16 0.51
C ARG A 42 -3.04 0.23 -0.03
N ASP A 43 -3.31 -1.07 -0.06
CA ASP A 43 -2.41 -2.06 -0.65
C ASP A 43 -2.21 -1.80 -2.15
N ALA A 44 -3.27 -1.45 -2.87
CA ALA A 44 -3.17 -1.10 -4.29
C ALA A 44 -2.27 0.11 -4.53
N VAL A 45 -2.34 1.14 -3.67
CA VAL A 45 -1.45 2.30 -3.74
C VAL A 45 0.00 1.90 -3.43
N THR A 46 0.21 1.07 -2.41
CA THR A 46 1.54 0.55 -2.06
C THR A 46 2.14 -0.24 -3.23
N LEU A 47 1.36 -1.11 -3.85
CA LEU A 47 1.78 -1.89 -5.02
C LEU A 47 2.15 -0.98 -6.21
N SER A 48 1.40 0.09 -6.42
CA SER A 48 1.72 1.11 -7.43
C SER A 48 3.04 1.81 -7.14
N ASN A 49 3.31 2.15 -5.88
CA ASN A 49 4.58 2.76 -5.48
C ASN A 49 5.77 1.81 -5.68
N ILE A 50 5.59 0.52 -5.40
CA ILE A 50 6.60 -0.52 -5.65
C ILE A 50 6.87 -0.66 -7.16
N ARG A 51 5.84 -0.67 -7.99
CA ARG A 51 5.99 -0.70 -9.45
C ARG A 51 6.73 0.53 -9.98
N ALA A 52 6.46 1.71 -9.44
CA ALA A 52 7.19 2.93 -9.77
C ALA A 52 8.67 2.83 -9.38
N ALA A 53 8.97 2.31 -8.19
CA ALA A 53 10.34 2.07 -7.74
C ALA A 53 11.06 1.04 -8.64
N TYR A 54 10.37 -0.01 -9.05
CA TYR A 54 10.90 -0.97 -10.02
C TYR A 54 11.25 -0.31 -11.37
N ALA A 55 10.37 0.52 -11.90
CA ALA A 55 10.63 1.23 -13.15
C ALA A 55 11.85 2.18 -13.04
N GLN A 56 11.98 2.86 -11.91
CA GLN A 56 13.15 3.70 -11.61
C GLN A 56 14.44 2.86 -11.52
N ALA A 57 14.37 1.71 -10.86
CA ALA A 57 15.50 0.79 -10.75
C ALA A 57 15.93 0.25 -12.12
N GLN A 58 14.98 -0.12 -12.97
CA GLN A 58 15.29 -0.56 -14.34
C GLN A 58 15.93 0.54 -15.18
N THR A 59 15.47 1.79 -15.02
CA THR A 59 16.06 2.93 -15.72
C THR A 59 17.48 3.16 -15.25
N ALA A 60 17.75 3.12 -13.95
CA ALA A 60 19.07 3.30 -13.37
C ALA A 60 20.05 2.19 -13.81
N GLU A 61 19.56 0.95 -13.88
CA GLU A 61 20.34 -0.19 -14.39
C GLU A 61 20.71 -0.01 -15.88
N LEU A 62 19.74 0.33 -16.72
CA LEU A 62 19.98 0.55 -18.16
C LEU A 62 20.90 1.73 -18.45
N THR A 63 20.82 2.78 -17.67
CA THR A 63 21.65 3.98 -17.83
C THR A 63 22.96 3.89 -17.05
N GLN A 64 23.12 2.90 -16.18
CA GLN A 64 24.22 2.72 -15.26
C GLN A 64 24.52 4.00 -14.45
N SER A 65 23.46 4.67 -14.02
CA SER A 65 23.57 5.97 -13.35
C SER A 65 22.58 6.09 -12.20
N SER A 66 23.01 6.83 -11.18
CA SER A 66 22.15 7.22 -10.06
C SER A 66 21.31 8.43 -10.42
N ASP A 67 20.09 8.50 -9.85
CA ASP A 67 19.25 9.69 -9.91
C ASP A 67 19.01 10.25 -8.50
N PRO A 68 19.82 11.21 -8.05
CA PRO A 68 19.68 11.79 -6.71
C PRO A 68 18.36 12.54 -6.52
N THR A 69 17.73 12.99 -7.59
CA THR A 69 16.45 13.73 -7.54
C THR A 69 15.31 12.81 -7.10
N ASN A 70 15.37 11.53 -7.48
CA ASN A 70 14.39 10.52 -7.16
C ASN A 70 14.86 9.52 -6.10
N ASP A 71 15.94 9.86 -5.36
CA ASP A 71 16.50 8.99 -4.32
C ASP A 71 16.92 7.61 -4.84
N VAL A 72 17.41 7.53 -6.07
CA VAL A 72 17.87 6.29 -6.71
C VAL A 72 19.41 6.27 -6.73
N THR A 73 19.98 5.21 -6.19
CA THR A 73 21.43 5.00 -6.16
C THR A 73 21.78 3.73 -6.94
N TYR A 74 22.59 3.87 -7.98
CA TYR A 74 23.16 2.76 -8.72
C TYR A 74 24.58 2.45 -8.23
N THR A 75 24.89 1.18 -8.03
CA THR A 75 26.23 0.71 -7.62
C THR A 75 26.60 -0.52 -8.43
N ALA A 76 27.67 -0.45 -9.21
CA ALA A 76 28.22 -1.58 -9.93
C ALA A 76 29.24 -2.33 -9.08
N ASP A 77 29.18 -3.65 -9.06
CA ASP A 77 30.22 -4.55 -8.54
C ASP A 77 30.95 -5.22 -9.72
N ALA A 78 31.95 -4.54 -10.25
CA ALA A 78 32.72 -5.03 -11.41
C ALA A 78 33.45 -6.35 -11.14
N ALA A 79 33.73 -6.68 -9.87
CA ALA A 79 34.42 -7.90 -9.50
C ALA A 79 33.49 -9.13 -9.62
N LYS A 80 32.18 -8.93 -9.45
CA LYS A 80 31.17 -9.98 -9.53
C LYS A 80 30.33 -9.94 -10.82
N GLY A 81 30.50 -8.88 -11.63
CA GLY A 81 29.61 -8.65 -12.78
C GLY A 81 28.16 -8.38 -12.40
N THR A 82 27.92 -7.90 -11.19
CA THR A 82 26.59 -7.59 -10.68
C THR A 82 26.42 -6.13 -10.42
N SER A 83 25.18 -5.66 -10.35
CA SER A 83 24.86 -4.31 -9.93
C SER A 83 23.74 -4.30 -8.89
N THR A 84 23.67 -3.25 -8.12
CA THR A 84 22.59 -3.00 -7.17
C THR A 84 22.00 -1.62 -7.39
N VAL A 85 20.69 -1.54 -7.35
CA VAL A 85 19.98 -0.27 -7.39
C VAL A 85 19.12 -0.13 -6.13
N GLU A 86 19.37 0.89 -5.36
CA GLU A 86 18.58 1.26 -4.20
C GLU A 86 17.61 2.37 -4.58
N VAL A 87 16.32 2.15 -4.31
CA VAL A 87 15.28 3.17 -4.45
C VAL A 87 14.74 3.46 -3.06
N LYS A 88 14.99 4.68 -2.57
CA LYS A 88 14.56 5.12 -1.25
C LYS A 88 13.18 5.77 -1.30
N ASN A 89 12.61 6.01 -0.12
CA ASN A 89 11.34 6.71 0.05
C ASN A 89 10.14 6.04 -0.62
N VAL A 90 10.16 4.73 -0.78
CA VAL A 90 9.00 3.97 -1.27
C VAL A 90 7.96 3.87 -0.15
N VAL A 91 6.84 4.57 -0.30
CA VAL A 91 5.84 4.70 0.75
C VAL A 91 4.85 3.54 0.71
N SER A 92 4.74 2.83 1.84
CA SER A 92 3.64 1.90 2.11
C SER A 92 2.48 2.63 2.77
N LYS A 93 1.27 2.42 2.29
CA LYS A 93 0.02 2.99 2.82
C LYS A 93 -0.80 2.02 3.65
N GLY A 94 -0.50 0.73 3.61
CA GLY A 94 -1.18 -0.30 4.39
C GLY A 94 -1.02 -0.09 5.90
N THR A 95 -2.02 -0.50 6.66
CA THR A 95 -2.02 -0.45 8.13
C THR A 95 -2.02 -1.82 8.77
N LYS A 96 -2.30 -2.87 7.97
CA LYS A 96 -2.26 -4.26 8.39
C LYS A 96 -1.00 -4.94 7.89
N GLU A 97 -0.58 -5.97 8.63
CA GLU A 97 0.51 -6.83 8.19
C GLU A 97 0.15 -7.53 6.87
N GLY A 98 1.08 -7.50 5.94
CA GLY A 98 0.99 -8.17 4.66
C GLY A 98 0.46 -7.27 3.55
N LEU A 99 1.05 -7.40 2.38
CA LEU A 99 0.60 -6.77 1.16
C LEU A 99 -0.14 -7.80 0.30
N ASN A 100 -1.41 -7.53 0.01
CA ASN A 100 -2.17 -8.34 -0.92
C ASN A 100 -1.64 -8.18 -2.35
N ASN A 101 -1.65 -9.26 -3.12
CA ASN A 101 -1.29 -9.25 -4.54
C ASN A 101 0.19 -8.96 -4.85
N LEU A 102 1.11 -9.36 -3.98
CA LEU A 102 2.56 -9.33 -4.27
C LEU A 102 2.93 -10.15 -5.51
N ASP A 103 2.17 -11.21 -5.77
CA ASP A 103 2.29 -12.07 -6.96
C ASP A 103 2.10 -11.32 -8.29
N GLN A 104 1.49 -10.14 -8.25
CA GLN A 104 1.34 -9.27 -9.43
C GLN A 104 2.60 -8.45 -9.76
N LEU A 105 3.63 -8.51 -8.93
CA LEU A 105 4.90 -7.86 -9.23
C LEU A 105 5.73 -8.70 -10.20
N PRO A 106 6.40 -8.08 -11.18
CA PRO A 106 7.19 -8.81 -12.18
C PRO A 106 8.42 -9.53 -11.61
N PHE A 107 8.78 -9.25 -10.37
CA PHE A 107 9.91 -9.84 -9.66
C PHE A 107 9.48 -10.60 -8.39
N ALA A 108 8.22 -10.97 -8.27
CA ALA A 108 7.66 -11.62 -7.09
C ALA A 108 8.40 -12.92 -6.72
N ASP A 109 8.88 -13.65 -7.71
CA ASP A 109 9.65 -14.89 -7.56
C ASP A 109 11.11 -14.68 -7.13
N LYS A 110 11.62 -13.45 -7.22
CA LYS A 110 12.99 -13.05 -6.85
C LYS A 110 13.11 -12.47 -5.45
N VAL A 111 11.99 -12.32 -4.77
CA VAL A 111 11.95 -11.80 -3.41
C VAL A 111 12.35 -12.89 -2.44
N THR A 112 13.59 -12.85 -1.95
CA THR A 112 14.11 -13.80 -0.96
C THR A 112 14.15 -13.17 0.42
N GLY A 113 13.60 -13.86 1.43
CA GLY A 113 13.59 -13.40 2.81
C GLY A 113 12.57 -12.28 3.11
N TRP A 114 11.86 -11.83 2.10
CA TRP A 114 10.82 -10.82 2.20
C TRP A 114 9.46 -11.52 2.32
N THR A 115 8.98 -11.66 3.50
CA THR A 115 7.59 -12.05 3.68
C THR A 115 6.76 -10.77 3.58
N ALA A 116 5.74 -10.80 2.75
CA ALA A 116 4.75 -9.73 2.63
C ALA A 116 4.22 -9.24 3.99
N LYS A 117 4.36 -10.09 4.98
CA LYS A 117 3.94 -9.88 6.35
C LYS A 117 4.88 -8.94 7.13
N ASP A 118 6.16 -8.92 6.83
CA ASP A 118 7.16 -8.28 7.69
C ASP A 118 7.69 -6.95 7.14
N SER A 119 7.55 -6.71 5.84
CA SER A 119 8.32 -5.65 5.19
C SER A 119 7.53 -4.44 4.71
N LEU A 120 6.27 -4.58 4.32
CA LEU A 120 5.51 -3.49 3.70
C LEU A 120 4.08 -3.31 4.24
N GLY A 121 3.72 -4.05 5.28
CA GLY A 121 2.40 -3.92 5.88
C GLY A 121 2.49 -3.38 7.30
N GLY A 122 1.73 -2.37 7.63
CA GLY A 122 1.46 -1.96 9.01
C GLY A 122 1.98 -0.62 9.47
N THR A 123 2.96 -0.02 8.83
CA THR A 123 3.41 1.34 9.14
C THR A 123 3.68 2.13 7.87
N ALA A 124 3.17 3.34 7.81
CA ALA A 124 3.46 4.30 6.74
C ALA A 124 4.92 4.79 6.84
N LYS A 125 5.88 3.87 6.83
CA LYS A 125 7.30 4.20 6.79
C LYS A 125 7.78 4.21 5.35
N PRO A 126 8.66 5.15 4.98
CA PRO A 126 9.35 5.06 3.71
C PRO A 126 10.32 3.88 3.75
N TRP A 127 10.23 3.03 2.75
CA TRP A 127 11.08 1.86 2.59
C TRP A 127 12.19 2.15 1.58
N THR A 128 13.31 1.48 1.74
CA THR A 128 14.33 1.38 0.71
C THR A 128 14.23 0.02 0.06
N LEU A 129 13.99 -0.01 -1.24
CA LEU A 129 14.00 -1.23 -2.03
C LEU A 129 15.36 -1.36 -2.71
N THR A 130 16.03 -2.49 -2.50
CA THR A 130 17.31 -2.83 -3.11
C THR A 130 17.10 -3.92 -4.13
N PHE A 131 17.32 -3.61 -5.40
CA PHE A 131 17.26 -4.53 -6.51
C PHE A 131 18.67 -4.97 -6.87
N THR A 132 18.92 -6.27 -6.94
CA THR A 132 20.21 -6.86 -7.36
C THR A 132 20.06 -7.44 -8.74
N TYR A 133 20.97 -7.07 -9.64
CA TYR A 133 21.00 -7.50 -11.03
C TYR A 133 22.24 -8.36 -11.32
N ASP A 134 22.11 -9.30 -12.22
CA ASP A 134 23.24 -10.05 -12.77
C ASP A 134 23.89 -9.32 -13.96
N GLU A 135 24.93 -9.95 -14.53
CA GLU A 135 25.66 -9.44 -15.69
C GLU A 135 24.80 -9.24 -16.96
N ASN A 136 23.61 -9.86 -17.01
CA ASN A 136 22.67 -9.75 -18.12
C ASN A 136 21.59 -8.69 -17.85
N GLY A 137 21.62 -8.02 -16.71
CA GLY A 137 20.59 -7.08 -16.29
C GLY A 137 19.30 -7.73 -15.80
N ALA A 138 19.35 -9.02 -15.43
CA ALA A 138 18.20 -9.68 -14.85
C ALA A 138 18.21 -9.55 -13.32
N ILE A 139 17.03 -9.34 -12.73
CA ILE A 139 16.90 -9.26 -11.27
C ILE A 139 17.11 -10.63 -10.65
N THR A 140 18.02 -10.70 -9.70
CA THR A 140 18.35 -11.91 -8.92
C THR A 140 17.78 -11.87 -7.52
N ALA A 141 17.67 -10.69 -6.92
CA ALA A 141 17.11 -10.51 -5.59
C ALA A 141 16.49 -9.13 -5.42
N VAL A 142 15.49 -9.05 -4.57
CA VAL A 142 14.88 -7.79 -4.12
C VAL A 142 14.73 -7.82 -2.61
N GLU A 143 15.28 -6.82 -1.94
CA GLU A 143 15.18 -6.65 -0.49
C GLU A 143 14.46 -5.35 -0.16
N ALA A 144 13.70 -5.37 0.93
CA ALA A 144 13.09 -4.17 1.52
C ALA A 144 13.63 -3.91 2.92
N LYS A 145 14.00 -2.66 3.20
CA LYS A 145 14.51 -2.19 4.49
C LYS A 145 13.81 -0.93 4.95
#